data_548c68c14235bb9b2d2175b6d8c4789e
#
_entry.id   548c68c14235bb9b2d2175b6d8c4789e
#
_cell.length_a   1.000
_cell.length_b   1.000
_cell.length_c   1.000
_cell.angle_alpha   90.00
_cell.angle_beta   90.00
_cell.angle_gamma   90.00
#
_symmetry.space_group_name_H-M   'P 1'
#
loop_
_entity.id
_entity.type
_entity.pdbx_description
1 polymer ?
#
loop_
_entity_poly.entity_id
_entity_poly.type
_entity_poly.pdbx_seq_one_letter_code
_entity_poly.pdbx_strand_id
1 'polypeptide(L)'
;MTPKEEQELWYDHIGRTEYIVLQIERLYRKAVLEYVRLGLHLEPRFNPDGDKMFAFASFPGFKERAQRILRSLHKDITGIIATGIEREWHAANAKNDQIIDDILKGYKVDRETLEKLKYRNLEALKAFQQRKVGGMGLSERVWKYTETFESEMELILDVSLGQGKSATRIAQEAQPLLNEPNRLFRRVRDKRGVLRPSKAMKAYNPGPGIYKSSFKNSYRMARTEVNMAYRVADHERRMATPFIVGYEVRRSNNPYPCDICDAMKGRYPKSYIFRSQHPQCRCYVITILATPDEIENWINSGVDGPIKSVNEVTQMPQGWKEYVKKNRQRILKAKEPPYWVRDNFKG
;
A
#
# COMPACT_ATOMS: atom_id res chain seq x y z
N MET A 1 -11.16 21.52 14.36
CA MET A 1 -11.30 20.71 13.12
C MET A 1 -12.60 19.94 13.16
N THR A 2 -13.40 20.01 12.12
CA THR A 2 -14.68 19.31 11.97
C THR A 2 -14.50 17.93 11.35
N PRO A 3 -15.46 16.99 11.51
CA PRO A 3 -15.44 15.70 10.83
C PRO A 3 -15.33 15.79 9.29
N LYS A 4 -15.85 16.85 8.69
CA LYS A 4 -15.76 17.10 7.26
C LYS A 4 -14.35 17.48 6.85
N GLU A 5 -13.69 18.36 7.60
CA GLU A 5 -12.29 18.74 7.36
C GLU A 5 -11.34 17.53 7.51
N GLU A 6 -11.54 16.67 8.53
CA GLU A 6 -10.75 15.43 8.66
C GLU A 6 -10.95 14.50 7.46
N GLN A 7 -12.16 14.41 6.93
CA GLN A 7 -12.48 13.65 5.74
C GLN A 7 -11.80 14.23 4.49
N GLU A 8 -11.79 15.54 4.33
CA GLU A 8 -11.13 16.24 3.21
C GLU A 8 -9.61 15.98 3.24
N LEU A 9 -8.97 16.13 4.40
CA LEU A 9 -7.55 15.80 4.58
C LEU A 9 -7.23 14.33 4.27
N TRP A 10 -8.17 13.43 4.56
CA TRP A 10 -8.03 12.02 4.16
C TRP A 10 -8.11 11.85 2.63
N TYR A 11 -8.99 12.54 1.94
CA TYR A 11 -9.05 12.47 0.48
C TYR A 11 -7.81 13.08 -0.17
N ASP A 12 -7.24 14.13 0.40
CA ASP A 12 -5.95 14.68 -0.03
C ASP A 12 -4.83 13.66 0.14
N HIS A 13 -4.79 12.94 1.26
CA HIS A 13 -3.87 11.81 1.47
C HIS A 13 -4.05 10.74 0.39
N ILE A 14 -5.28 10.35 0.07
CA ILE A 14 -5.55 9.40 -1.01
C ILE A 14 -5.05 9.94 -2.35
N GLY A 15 -5.29 11.21 -2.67
CA GLY A 15 -4.80 11.87 -3.89
C GLY A 15 -3.26 11.81 -4.00
N ARG A 16 -2.55 12.13 -2.92
CA ARG A 16 -1.08 12.03 -2.87
C ARG A 16 -0.58 10.59 -3.00
N THR A 17 -1.31 9.62 -2.43
CA THR A 17 -0.99 8.19 -2.58
C THR A 17 -1.18 7.71 -4.02
N GLU A 18 -2.25 8.14 -4.71
CA GLU A 18 -2.45 7.85 -6.13
C GLU A 18 -1.36 8.46 -7.00
N TYR A 19 -0.87 9.65 -6.67
CA TYR A 19 0.25 10.25 -7.38
C TYR A 19 1.53 9.40 -7.28
N ILE A 20 1.82 8.80 -6.12
CA ILE A 20 2.92 7.83 -5.96
C ILE A 20 2.75 6.66 -6.94
N VAL A 21 1.54 6.16 -7.06
CA VAL A 21 1.23 5.07 -7.99
C VAL A 21 1.46 5.46 -9.44
N LEU A 22 1.08 6.67 -9.84
CA LEU A 22 1.36 7.19 -11.18
C LEU A 22 2.86 7.33 -11.45
N GLN A 23 3.66 7.69 -10.45
CA GLN A 23 5.12 7.71 -10.58
C GLN A 23 5.66 6.30 -10.81
N ILE A 24 5.20 5.30 -10.06
CA ILE A 24 5.58 3.90 -10.26
C ILE A 24 5.17 3.40 -11.66
N GLU A 25 3.98 3.77 -12.13
CA GLU A 25 3.54 3.43 -13.49
C GLU A 25 4.48 4.00 -14.56
N ARG A 26 4.92 5.25 -14.41
CA ARG A 26 5.89 5.86 -15.32
C ARG A 26 7.23 5.13 -15.34
N LEU A 27 7.70 4.65 -14.18
CA LEU A 27 8.92 3.84 -14.10
C LEU A 27 8.78 2.52 -14.85
N TYR A 28 7.66 1.82 -14.67
CA TYR A 28 7.39 0.60 -15.43
C TYR A 28 7.28 0.85 -16.94
N ARG A 29 6.62 1.94 -17.36
CA ARG A 29 6.56 2.33 -18.78
C ARG A 29 7.94 2.58 -19.37
N LYS A 30 8.80 3.28 -18.63
CA LYS A 30 10.21 3.50 -19.03
C LYS A 30 10.95 2.17 -19.14
N ALA A 31 10.85 1.30 -18.15
CA ALA A 31 11.50 0.00 -18.16
C ALA A 31 11.01 -0.89 -19.33
N VAL A 32 9.71 -0.89 -19.65
CA VAL A 32 9.15 -1.57 -20.84
C VAL A 32 9.86 -1.11 -22.11
N LEU A 33 9.99 0.20 -22.32
CA LEU A 33 10.66 0.75 -23.50
C LEU A 33 12.13 0.31 -23.59
N GLU A 34 12.84 0.31 -22.46
CA GLU A 34 14.24 -0.11 -22.41
C GLU A 34 14.39 -1.61 -22.71
N TYR A 35 13.53 -2.48 -22.14
CA TYR A 35 13.52 -3.91 -22.44
C TYR A 35 13.16 -4.22 -23.89
N VAL A 36 12.18 -3.51 -24.46
CA VAL A 36 11.80 -3.68 -25.87
C VAL A 36 12.95 -3.28 -26.79
N ARG A 37 13.62 -2.14 -26.54
CA ARG A 37 14.81 -1.73 -27.30
C ARG A 37 15.91 -2.76 -27.19
N LEU A 38 16.15 -3.29 -25.98
CA LEU A 38 17.15 -4.32 -25.76
C LEU A 38 16.83 -5.57 -26.58
N GLY A 39 15.57 -6.05 -26.55
CA GLY A 39 15.13 -7.24 -27.29
C GLY A 39 15.25 -7.12 -28.80
N LEU A 40 15.02 -5.92 -29.37
CA LEU A 40 15.12 -5.67 -30.82
C LEU A 40 16.57 -5.65 -31.33
N HIS A 41 17.53 -5.30 -30.48
CA HIS A 41 18.95 -5.39 -30.85
C HIS A 41 19.47 -6.84 -30.87
N LEU A 42 18.69 -7.78 -30.37
CA LEU A 42 18.94 -9.20 -30.49
C LEU A 42 18.36 -9.70 -31.80
N GLU A 43 18.81 -9.16 -32.98
CA GLU A 43 18.36 -9.63 -34.27
C GLU A 43 18.07 -11.15 -34.31
N PRO A 44 17.00 -11.59 -34.98
CA PRO A 44 16.39 -12.87 -34.76
C PRO A 44 17.25 -14.03 -35.28
N ARG A 45 18.25 -14.45 -34.52
CA ARG A 45 18.60 -15.86 -34.47
C ARG A 45 17.52 -16.62 -33.70
N PHE A 46 16.29 -16.14 -33.88
CA PHE A 46 15.07 -16.72 -33.34
C PHE A 46 14.84 -18.01 -34.15
N ASN A 47 14.95 -19.13 -33.48
CA ASN A 47 14.67 -20.42 -34.08
C ASN A 47 13.15 -20.46 -34.39
N PRO A 48 12.75 -20.43 -35.67
CA PRO A 48 11.33 -20.47 -36.06
C PRO A 48 10.61 -21.74 -35.63
N ASP A 49 11.34 -22.77 -35.25
CA ASP A 49 10.81 -24.07 -34.84
C ASP A 49 10.30 -24.15 -33.40
N GLY A 50 10.29 -23.02 -32.67
CA GLY A 50 9.35 -22.78 -31.57
C GLY A 50 9.50 -23.60 -30.27
N ASP A 51 10.58 -24.33 -30.05
CA ASP A 51 10.72 -25.16 -28.84
C ASP A 51 11.34 -24.45 -27.62
N LYS A 52 12.02 -23.33 -27.81
CA LYS A 52 12.61 -22.55 -26.71
C LYS A 52 11.95 -21.17 -26.63
N MET A 53 11.49 -20.80 -25.44
CA MET A 53 11.06 -19.44 -25.15
C MET A 53 12.25 -18.47 -25.22
N PHE A 54 11.99 -17.23 -25.65
CA PHE A 54 12.97 -16.14 -25.56
C PHE A 54 13.36 -15.94 -24.09
N ALA A 55 14.67 -15.88 -23.81
CA ALA A 55 15.20 -15.54 -22.51
C ALA A 55 16.48 -14.73 -22.65
N PHE A 56 16.59 -13.60 -21.92
CA PHE A 56 17.80 -12.79 -21.90
C PHE A 56 19.01 -13.57 -21.39
N ALA A 57 18.79 -14.58 -20.55
CA ALA A 57 19.83 -15.46 -20.05
C ALA A 57 20.61 -16.21 -21.16
N SER A 58 19.99 -16.43 -22.32
CA SER A 58 20.62 -17.04 -23.49
C SER A 58 21.61 -16.09 -24.22
N PHE A 59 21.67 -14.82 -23.84
CA PHE A 59 22.46 -13.78 -24.47
C PHE A 59 23.28 -13.02 -23.40
N PRO A 60 24.50 -13.46 -23.02
CA PRO A 60 25.22 -12.95 -21.84
C PRO A 60 25.35 -11.42 -21.78
N GLY A 61 25.75 -10.77 -22.86
CA GLY A 61 25.88 -9.31 -22.91
C GLY A 61 24.56 -8.53 -22.74
N PHE A 62 23.42 -9.15 -23.01
CA PHE A 62 22.11 -8.58 -22.83
C PHE A 62 21.52 -8.89 -21.45
N LYS A 63 21.84 -10.03 -20.88
CA LYS A 63 21.46 -10.38 -19.51
C LYS A 63 21.90 -9.30 -18.51
N GLU A 64 23.13 -8.84 -18.59
CA GLU A 64 23.64 -7.80 -17.70
C GLU A 64 22.89 -6.46 -17.89
N ARG A 65 22.51 -6.14 -19.14
CA ARG A 65 21.73 -4.93 -19.44
C ARG A 65 20.31 -5.06 -18.91
N ALA A 66 19.65 -6.19 -19.09
CA ALA A 66 18.32 -6.48 -18.55
C ALA A 66 18.32 -6.36 -17.02
N GLN A 67 19.30 -6.93 -16.35
CA GLN A 67 19.45 -6.84 -14.90
C GLN A 67 19.74 -5.40 -14.41
N ARG A 68 20.45 -4.57 -15.21
CA ARG A 68 20.63 -3.15 -14.85
C ARG A 68 19.30 -2.40 -14.89
N ILE A 69 18.46 -2.61 -15.91
CA ILE A 69 17.12 -2.03 -15.99
C ILE A 69 16.31 -2.44 -14.75
N LEU A 70 16.34 -3.72 -14.41
CA LEU A 70 15.61 -4.26 -13.26
C LEU A 70 16.07 -3.64 -11.93
N ARG A 71 17.39 -3.56 -11.71
CA ARG A 71 17.95 -2.93 -10.51
C ARG A 71 17.61 -1.44 -10.41
N SER A 72 17.63 -0.71 -11.52
CA SER A 72 17.20 0.70 -11.55
C SER A 72 15.72 0.82 -11.19
N LEU A 73 14.86 0.02 -11.80
CA LEU A 73 13.42 -0.01 -11.50
C LEU A 73 13.17 -0.29 -10.00
N HIS A 74 13.84 -1.30 -9.45
CA HIS A 74 13.76 -1.65 -8.03
C HIS A 74 14.18 -0.47 -7.12
N LYS A 75 15.35 0.12 -7.38
CA LYS A 75 15.87 1.26 -6.61
C LYS A 75 14.90 2.43 -6.61
N ASP A 76 14.41 2.79 -7.79
CA ASP A 76 13.54 3.95 -7.97
C ASP A 76 12.18 3.74 -7.30
N ILE A 77 11.57 2.56 -7.43
CA ILE A 77 10.31 2.22 -6.73
C ILE A 77 10.51 2.25 -5.22
N THR A 78 11.61 1.68 -4.71
CA THR A 78 11.92 1.68 -3.28
C THR A 78 12.05 3.11 -2.76
N GLY A 79 12.76 3.99 -3.47
CA GLY A 79 12.91 5.40 -3.13
C GLY A 79 11.57 6.15 -3.11
N ILE A 80 10.74 5.97 -4.13
CA ILE A 80 9.41 6.61 -4.21
C ILE A 80 8.53 6.19 -3.02
N ILE A 81 8.52 4.91 -2.66
CA ILE A 81 7.72 4.42 -1.52
C ILE A 81 8.27 4.96 -0.20
N ALA A 82 9.60 4.97 -0.01
CA ALA A 82 10.22 5.48 1.21
C ALA A 82 9.92 6.98 1.43
N THR A 83 10.07 7.79 0.38
CA THR A 83 9.71 9.21 0.40
C THR A 83 8.21 9.41 0.64
N GLY A 84 7.37 8.57 0.05
CA GLY A 84 5.93 8.58 0.27
C GLY A 84 5.55 8.29 1.73
N ILE A 85 6.20 7.31 2.35
CA ILE A 85 6.04 6.99 3.78
C ILE A 85 6.35 8.20 4.65
N GLU A 86 7.50 8.85 4.43
CA GLU A 86 7.94 10.00 5.20
C GLU A 86 6.98 11.19 5.03
N ARG A 87 6.62 11.51 3.80
CA ARG A 87 5.68 12.59 3.50
C ARG A 87 4.34 12.39 4.18
N GLU A 88 3.78 11.20 4.13
CA GLU A 88 2.46 10.95 4.71
C GLU A 88 2.51 10.81 6.23
N TRP A 89 3.66 10.45 6.82
CA TRP A 89 3.89 10.57 8.25
C TRP A 89 3.80 12.03 8.70
N HIS A 90 4.48 12.92 7.99
CA HIS A 90 4.43 14.37 8.30
C HIS A 90 3.03 14.96 8.07
N ALA A 91 2.31 14.53 7.03
CA ALA A 91 0.94 14.99 6.77
C ALA A 91 -0.03 14.59 7.89
N ALA A 92 0.08 13.36 8.41
CA ALA A 92 -0.72 12.91 9.55
C ALA A 92 -0.40 13.73 10.83
N ASN A 93 0.88 14.02 11.05
CA ASN A 93 1.28 14.90 12.17
C ASN A 93 0.71 16.31 12.01
N ALA A 94 0.78 16.91 10.82
CA ALA A 94 0.24 18.23 10.55
C ALA A 94 -1.29 18.29 10.80
N LYS A 95 -2.03 17.25 10.42
CA LYS A 95 -3.47 17.13 10.75
C LYS A 95 -3.68 17.18 12.28
N ASN A 96 -2.90 16.44 13.04
CA ASN A 96 -3.03 16.42 14.50
C ASN A 96 -2.57 17.71 15.13
N ASP A 97 -1.55 18.38 14.59
CA ASP A 97 -1.14 19.74 15.03
C ASP A 97 -2.30 20.72 14.87
N GLN A 98 -3.03 20.67 13.74
CA GLN A 98 -4.19 21.50 13.51
C GLN A 98 -5.32 21.21 14.51
N ILE A 99 -5.60 19.94 14.85
CA ILE A 99 -6.58 19.61 15.89
C ILE A 99 -6.19 20.23 17.23
N ILE A 100 -4.90 20.13 17.60
CA ILE A 100 -4.39 20.72 18.85
C ILE A 100 -4.53 22.23 18.83
N ASP A 101 -4.12 22.88 17.75
CA ASP A 101 -4.20 24.35 17.62
C ASP A 101 -5.64 24.85 17.70
N ASP A 102 -6.57 24.17 17.04
CA ASP A 102 -8.00 24.52 17.07
C ASP A 102 -8.59 24.41 18.48
N ILE A 103 -8.22 23.37 19.22
CA ILE A 103 -8.71 23.10 20.59
C ILE A 103 -8.10 24.09 21.59
N LEU A 104 -6.81 24.35 21.47
CA LEU A 104 -6.10 25.22 22.43
C LEU A 104 -6.18 26.71 22.07
N LYS A 105 -6.90 27.05 21.00
CA LYS A 105 -7.08 28.43 20.58
C LYS A 105 -7.75 29.26 21.68
N GLY A 106 -7.05 30.31 22.16
CA GLY A 106 -7.55 31.21 23.20
C GLY A 106 -7.13 30.79 24.62
N TYR A 107 -6.55 29.64 24.81
CA TYR A 107 -5.98 29.21 26.09
C TYR A 107 -4.49 29.50 26.19
N LYS A 108 -4.03 29.84 27.40
CA LYS A 108 -2.61 29.99 27.69
C LYS A 108 -2.04 28.64 28.11
N VAL A 109 -1.37 27.99 27.19
CA VAL A 109 -0.66 26.71 27.41
C VAL A 109 0.83 26.99 27.32
N ASP A 110 1.60 26.47 28.28
CA ASP A 110 3.06 26.67 28.30
C ASP A 110 3.74 25.98 27.11
N ARG A 111 4.94 26.41 26.78
CA ARG A 111 5.68 25.93 25.62
C ARG A 111 6.05 24.46 25.73
N GLU A 112 6.42 23.98 26.93
CA GLU A 112 6.83 22.59 27.13
C GLU A 112 5.66 21.64 26.87
N THR A 113 4.47 21.96 27.34
CA THR A 113 3.24 21.21 27.08
C THR A 113 2.91 21.19 25.58
N LEU A 114 3.02 22.33 24.88
CA LEU A 114 2.79 22.38 23.44
C LEU A 114 3.81 21.53 22.66
N GLU A 115 5.07 21.55 23.03
CA GLU A 115 6.12 20.73 22.42
C GLU A 115 5.83 19.22 22.64
N LYS A 116 5.37 18.82 23.82
CA LYS A 116 4.95 17.45 24.11
C LYS A 116 3.73 17.04 23.27
N LEU A 117 2.71 17.86 23.21
CA LEU A 117 1.50 17.60 22.43
C LEU A 117 1.77 17.53 20.92
N LYS A 118 2.72 18.32 20.41
CA LYS A 118 3.11 18.36 19.00
C LYS A 118 4.31 17.50 18.66
N TYR A 119 4.75 16.63 19.56
CA TYR A 119 5.87 15.73 19.31
C TYR A 119 5.59 14.76 18.16
N ARG A 120 6.44 14.76 17.15
CA ARG A 120 6.21 14.08 15.87
C ARG A 120 6.64 12.62 15.83
N ASN A 121 7.19 12.11 16.91
CA ASN A 121 7.64 10.73 17.06
C ASN A 121 8.43 10.18 15.85
N LEU A 122 9.54 10.85 15.48
CA LEU A 122 10.37 10.46 14.36
C LEU A 122 11.08 9.12 14.57
N GLU A 123 11.23 8.70 15.82
CA GLU A 123 11.76 7.37 16.16
C GLU A 123 10.78 6.27 15.73
N ALA A 124 9.47 6.50 15.94
CA ALA A 124 8.44 5.58 15.43
C ALA A 124 8.40 5.54 13.90
N LEU A 125 8.64 6.67 13.21
CA LEU A 125 8.81 6.70 11.76
C LEU A 125 9.98 5.81 11.34
N LYS A 126 11.14 5.96 11.98
CA LYS A 126 12.33 5.16 11.70
C LYS A 126 12.08 3.67 11.94
N ALA A 127 11.44 3.33 13.06
CA ALA A 127 11.04 1.96 13.37
C ALA A 127 10.06 1.40 12.32
N PHE A 128 9.10 2.22 11.86
CA PHE A 128 8.18 1.84 10.80
C PHE A 128 8.89 1.57 9.47
N GLN A 129 9.84 2.42 9.08
CA GLN A 129 10.63 2.24 7.84
C GLN A 129 11.52 0.99 7.90
N GLN A 130 12.09 0.68 9.06
CA GLN A 130 13.00 -0.46 9.26
C GLN A 130 12.29 -1.78 9.56
N ARG A 131 10.95 -1.76 9.76
CA ARG A 131 10.20 -2.96 10.11
C ARG A 131 10.30 -4.05 9.05
N LYS A 132 10.33 -5.29 9.50
CA LYS A 132 10.24 -6.46 8.63
C LYS A 132 8.81 -6.99 8.60
N VAL A 133 8.34 -7.38 7.42
CA VAL A 133 7.05 -8.03 7.19
C VAL A 133 7.32 -9.37 6.50
N GLY A 134 6.95 -10.47 7.12
CA GLY A 134 7.33 -11.81 6.65
C GLY A 134 8.86 -11.99 6.54
N GLY A 135 9.61 -11.42 7.50
CA GLY A 135 11.09 -11.46 7.53
C GLY A 135 11.79 -10.47 6.59
N MET A 136 11.09 -9.78 5.71
CA MET A 136 11.65 -8.91 4.66
C MET A 136 11.45 -7.42 4.98
N GLY A 137 12.50 -6.60 4.79
CA GLY A 137 12.43 -5.15 4.77
C GLY A 137 11.71 -4.59 3.53
N LEU A 138 11.58 -3.27 3.44
CA LEU A 138 10.90 -2.62 2.32
C LEU A 138 11.57 -2.96 0.98
N SER A 139 12.88 -2.78 0.87
CA SER A 139 13.64 -3.03 -0.35
C SER A 139 13.50 -4.49 -0.84
N GLU A 140 13.62 -5.46 0.07
CA GLU A 140 13.48 -6.89 -0.26
C GLU A 140 12.05 -7.22 -0.75
N ARG A 141 11.04 -6.59 -0.16
CA ARG A 141 9.64 -6.76 -0.60
C ARG A 141 9.38 -6.13 -1.96
N VAL A 142 10.01 -4.97 -2.25
CA VAL A 142 9.95 -4.36 -3.60
C VAL A 142 10.64 -5.28 -4.60
N TRP A 143 11.84 -5.78 -4.28
CA TRP A 143 12.57 -6.70 -5.14
C TRP A 143 11.75 -7.92 -5.50
N LYS A 144 11.12 -8.57 -4.53
CA LYS A 144 10.26 -9.74 -4.70
C LYS A 144 9.20 -9.58 -5.79
N TYR A 145 8.71 -8.35 -6.00
CA TYR A 145 7.73 -8.08 -7.04
C TYR A 145 8.35 -7.60 -8.34
N THR A 146 9.45 -6.85 -8.27
CA THR A 146 10.10 -6.33 -9.47
C THR A 146 10.91 -7.38 -10.22
N GLU A 147 11.49 -8.37 -9.54
CA GLU A 147 12.25 -9.46 -10.19
C GLU A 147 11.42 -10.25 -11.20
N THR A 148 10.11 -10.36 -10.99
CA THR A 148 9.20 -11.06 -11.92
C THR A 148 8.96 -10.28 -13.21
N PHE A 149 9.30 -8.99 -13.25
CA PHE A 149 9.12 -8.14 -14.43
C PHE A 149 9.99 -8.54 -15.61
N GLU A 150 11.21 -9.05 -15.37
CA GLU A 150 12.07 -9.58 -16.43
C GLU A 150 11.38 -10.72 -17.18
N SER A 151 10.84 -11.70 -16.46
CA SER A 151 10.10 -12.83 -17.05
C SER A 151 8.81 -12.40 -17.78
N GLU A 152 8.14 -11.36 -17.29
CA GLU A 152 6.99 -10.76 -17.99
C GLU A 152 7.44 -10.16 -19.33
N MET A 153 8.57 -9.45 -19.36
CA MET A 153 9.12 -8.87 -20.57
C MET A 153 9.63 -9.92 -21.56
N GLU A 154 10.28 -10.98 -21.08
CA GLU A 154 10.68 -12.12 -21.91
C GLU A 154 9.49 -12.74 -22.61
N LEU A 155 8.39 -12.98 -21.89
CA LEU A 155 7.16 -13.52 -22.46
C LEU A 155 6.53 -12.60 -23.51
N ILE A 156 6.52 -11.27 -23.24
CA ILE A 156 5.98 -10.27 -24.18
C ILE A 156 6.82 -10.26 -25.47
N LEU A 157 8.15 -10.27 -25.33
CA LEU A 157 9.07 -10.27 -26.45
C LEU A 157 8.94 -11.57 -27.26
N ASP A 158 8.87 -12.73 -26.62
CA ASP A 158 8.68 -14.01 -27.28
C ASP A 158 7.45 -14.01 -28.19
N VAL A 159 6.31 -13.59 -27.65
CA VAL A 159 5.04 -13.53 -28.43
C VAL A 159 5.10 -12.48 -29.54
N SER A 160 5.78 -11.36 -29.33
CA SER A 160 5.75 -10.21 -30.22
C SER A 160 6.78 -10.32 -31.34
N LEU A 161 7.98 -10.81 -31.06
CA LEU A 161 9.03 -11.04 -32.07
C LEU A 161 8.60 -12.09 -33.08
N GLY A 162 7.98 -13.19 -32.61
CA GLY A 162 7.40 -14.20 -33.49
C GLY A 162 6.26 -13.72 -34.41
N GLN A 163 5.76 -12.50 -34.16
CA GLN A 163 4.72 -11.85 -34.98
C GLN A 163 5.28 -10.70 -35.87
N GLY A 164 6.57 -10.47 -35.89
CA GLY A 164 7.21 -9.40 -36.69
C GLY A 164 6.79 -7.99 -36.30
N LYS A 165 6.42 -7.72 -35.05
CA LYS A 165 5.95 -6.42 -34.59
C LYS A 165 7.10 -5.43 -34.40
N SER A 166 6.83 -4.15 -34.71
CA SER A 166 7.77 -3.06 -34.43
C SER A 166 7.92 -2.78 -32.92
N ALA A 167 9.06 -2.17 -32.53
CA ALA A 167 9.31 -1.74 -31.13
C ALA A 167 8.17 -0.94 -30.52
N THR A 168 7.70 0.04 -31.26
CA THR A 168 6.62 0.93 -30.81
C THR A 168 5.35 0.15 -30.55
N ARG A 169 5.02 -0.80 -31.43
CA ARG A 169 3.85 -1.66 -31.27
C ARG A 169 3.97 -2.59 -30.06
N ILE A 170 5.14 -3.21 -29.87
CA ILE A 170 5.41 -4.06 -28.71
C ILE A 170 5.27 -3.27 -27.41
N ALA A 171 5.88 -2.08 -27.34
CA ALA A 171 5.80 -1.23 -26.16
C ALA A 171 4.36 -0.76 -25.86
N GLN A 172 3.59 -0.41 -26.88
CA GLN A 172 2.17 -0.04 -26.73
C GLN A 172 1.32 -1.19 -26.22
N GLU A 173 1.55 -2.40 -26.70
CA GLU A 173 0.82 -3.60 -26.28
C GLU A 173 1.26 -4.13 -24.91
N ALA A 174 2.53 -3.94 -24.53
CA ALA A 174 3.07 -4.38 -23.26
C ALA A 174 2.42 -3.66 -22.06
N GLN A 175 2.18 -2.37 -22.15
CA GLN A 175 1.63 -1.57 -21.05
C GLN A 175 0.24 -2.05 -20.57
N PRO A 176 -0.76 -2.24 -21.45
CA PRO A 176 -2.05 -2.80 -21.05
C PRO A 176 -1.93 -4.20 -20.44
N LEU A 177 -0.97 -5.01 -20.91
CA LEU A 177 -0.75 -6.35 -20.42
C LEU A 177 -0.25 -6.38 -18.97
N LEU A 178 0.51 -5.37 -18.52
CA LEU A 178 0.91 -5.22 -17.11
C LEU A 178 -0.29 -4.99 -16.19
N ASN A 179 -1.30 -4.27 -16.68
CA ASN A 179 -2.56 -4.04 -15.96
C ASN A 179 -3.52 -5.23 -16.05
N GLU A 180 -3.52 -5.92 -17.18
CA GLU A 180 -4.39 -7.05 -17.47
C GLU A 180 -3.57 -8.29 -17.86
N PRO A 181 -2.84 -8.90 -16.90
CA PRO A 181 -1.91 -9.98 -17.19
C PRO A 181 -2.58 -11.20 -17.83
N ASN A 182 -3.88 -11.38 -17.64
CA ASN A 182 -4.63 -12.45 -18.31
C ASN A 182 -4.67 -12.28 -19.83
N ARG A 183 -4.40 -11.09 -20.37
CA ARG A 183 -4.26 -10.85 -21.82
C ARG A 183 -2.89 -11.27 -22.37
N LEU A 184 -1.86 -11.40 -21.53
CA LEU A 184 -0.57 -11.99 -21.89
C LEU A 184 -0.72 -13.46 -22.30
N PHE A 185 -1.73 -14.13 -21.79
CA PHE A 185 -1.89 -15.55 -21.96
C PHE A 185 -2.70 -15.85 -23.22
N ARG A 186 -1.96 -15.94 -24.34
CA ARG A 186 -2.54 -16.36 -25.61
C ARG A 186 -3.07 -17.78 -25.48
N ARG A 187 -4.36 -17.94 -25.78
CA ARG A 187 -4.94 -19.26 -26.01
C ARG A 187 -4.75 -19.62 -27.47
N VAL A 188 -4.22 -20.80 -27.72
CA VAL A 188 -4.11 -21.38 -29.06
C VAL A 188 -5.18 -22.45 -29.24
N ARG A 189 -5.76 -22.55 -30.44
CA ARG A 189 -6.69 -23.61 -30.77
C ARG A 189 -5.90 -24.88 -31.03
N ASP A 190 -6.28 -25.97 -30.36
CA ASP A 190 -5.74 -27.28 -30.66
C ASP A 190 -6.34 -27.82 -31.97
N LYS A 191 -5.90 -29.01 -32.37
CA LYS A 191 -6.37 -29.70 -33.60
C LYS A 191 -7.89 -29.93 -33.62
N ARG A 192 -8.56 -29.83 -32.47
CA ARG A 192 -10.02 -29.95 -32.30
C ARG A 192 -10.73 -28.62 -32.20
N GLY A 193 -10.04 -27.51 -32.44
CA GLY A 193 -10.58 -26.16 -32.33
C GLY A 193 -10.77 -25.63 -30.89
N VAL A 194 -10.40 -26.42 -29.88
CA VAL A 194 -10.55 -26.05 -28.47
C VAL A 194 -9.43 -25.07 -28.06
N LEU A 195 -9.80 -23.94 -27.43
CA LEU A 195 -8.84 -22.96 -26.90
C LEU A 195 -8.10 -23.53 -25.69
N ARG A 196 -6.80 -23.73 -25.85
CA ARG A 196 -5.89 -24.17 -24.78
C ARG A 196 -4.84 -23.14 -24.47
N PRO A 197 -4.28 -23.14 -23.24
CA PRO A 197 -3.15 -22.31 -22.91
C PRO A 197 -1.97 -22.58 -23.84
N SER A 198 -1.31 -21.50 -24.32
CA SER A 198 -0.04 -21.62 -25.07
C SER A 198 1.05 -22.28 -24.22
N LYS A 199 2.14 -22.78 -24.84
CA LYS A 199 3.31 -23.29 -24.11
C LYS A 199 3.88 -22.22 -23.16
N ALA A 200 4.00 -20.97 -23.62
CA ALA A 200 4.44 -19.82 -22.83
C ALA A 200 3.55 -19.57 -21.61
N MET A 201 2.22 -19.65 -21.77
CA MET A 201 1.29 -19.53 -20.66
C MET A 201 1.46 -20.64 -19.61
N LYS A 202 1.73 -21.86 -20.03
CA LYS A 202 1.95 -22.99 -19.12
C LYS A 202 3.26 -22.87 -18.34
N ALA A 203 4.29 -22.32 -18.98
CA ALA A 203 5.61 -22.12 -18.39
C ALA A 203 5.68 -20.87 -17.49
N TYR A 204 4.77 -19.92 -17.65
CA TYR A 204 4.78 -18.69 -16.89
C TYR A 204 4.49 -18.92 -15.42
N ASN A 205 5.47 -18.61 -14.59
CA ASN A 205 5.33 -18.54 -13.14
C ASN A 205 5.18 -17.06 -12.72
N PRO A 206 3.99 -16.63 -12.23
CA PRO A 206 3.76 -15.24 -11.85
C PRO A 206 4.57 -14.79 -10.63
N GLY A 207 5.40 -15.64 -10.05
CA GLY A 207 6.14 -15.35 -8.84
C GLY A 207 5.24 -15.16 -7.62
N PRO A 208 5.80 -14.64 -6.52
CA PRO A 208 5.14 -14.54 -5.23
C PRO A 208 4.30 -13.24 -5.13
N GLY A 209 3.12 -13.21 -5.64
CA GLY A 209 2.21 -12.06 -5.53
C GLY A 209 0.75 -12.47 -5.66
N ILE A 210 -0.16 -11.58 -5.26
CA ILE A 210 -1.61 -11.82 -5.43
C ILE A 210 -2.00 -11.68 -6.90
N TYR A 211 -1.34 -10.75 -7.60
CA TYR A 211 -1.58 -10.51 -9.01
C TYR A 211 -0.51 -11.20 -9.85
N LYS A 212 -0.89 -11.65 -11.03
CA LYS A 212 0.04 -12.14 -12.05
C LYS A 212 0.74 -10.99 -12.80
N SER A 213 1.10 -9.94 -12.08
CA SER A 213 1.69 -8.70 -12.62
C SER A 213 2.58 -8.07 -11.57
N SER A 214 3.85 -7.87 -11.91
CA SER A 214 4.83 -7.18 -11.08
C SER A 214 4.38 -5.74 -10.80
N PHE A 215 3.87 -5.04 -11.80
CA PHE A 215 3.32 -3.70 -11.67
C PHE A 215 2.17 -3.64 -10.66
N LYS A 216 1.15 -4.51 -10.80
CA LYS A 216 0.01 -4.54 -9.88
C LYS A 216 0.40 -4.90 -8.45
N ASN A 217 1.38 -5.77 -8.26
CA ASN A 217 1.88 -6.13 -6.95
C ASN A 217 2.65 -4.97 -6.31
N SER A 218 3.53 -4.29 -7.06
CA SER A 218 4.26 -3.10 -6.62
C SER A 218 3.30 -1.96 -6.26
N TYR A 219 2.31 -1.70 -7.09
CA TYR A 219 1.24 -0.75 -6.88
C TYR A 219 0.45 -1.03 -5.58
N ARG A 220 0.01 -2.28 -5.40
CA ARG A 220 -0.70 -2.70 -4.20
C ARG A 220 0.14 -2.48 -2.94
N MET A 221 1.41 -2.79 -3.02
CA MET A 221 2.34 -2.61 -1.91
C MET A 221 2.53 -1.13 -1.59
N ALA A 222 2.81 -0.28 -2.59
CA ALA A 222 3.02 1.14 -2.40
C ALA A 222 1.83 1.80 -1.69
N ARG A 223 0.62 1.58 -2.18
CA ARG A 223 -0.60 2.07 -1.52
C ARG A 223 -0.73 1.60 -0.08
N THR A 224 -0.44 0.33 0.16
CA THR A 224 -0.57 -0.24 1.51
C THR A 224 0.44 0.37 2.48
N GLU A 225 1.70 0.48 2.07
CA GLU A 225 2.79 1.01 2.90
C GLU A 225 2.57 2.48 3.27
N VAL A 226 2.22 3.30 2.27
CA VAL A 226 2.00 4.74 2.45
C VAL A 226 0.76 5.00 3.32
N ASN A 227 -0.35 4.29 3.08
CA ASN A 227 -1.54 4.38 3.93
C ASN A 227 -1.26 3.95 5.37
N MET A 228 -0.47 2.90 5.57
CA MET A 228 -0.10 2.45 6.91
C MET A 228 0.75 3.48 7.63
N ALA A 229 1.70 4.13 6.95
CA ALA A 229 2.54 5.16 7.55
C ALA A 229 1.70 6.33 8.09
N TYR A 230 0.76 6.84 7.28
CA TYR A 230 -0.17 7.88 7.72
C TYR A 230 -0.96 7.45 8.97
N ARG A 231 -1.51 6.25 8.97
CA ARG A 231 -2.35 5.75 10.07
C ARG A 231 -1.58 5.45 11.35
N VAL A 232 -0.34 4.97 11.23
CA VAL A 232 0.52 4.76 12.40
C VAL A 232 0.88 6.11 13.02
N ALA A 233 1.29 7.09 12.21
CA ALA A 233 1.57 8.44 12.70
C ALA A 233 0.34 9.05 13.40
N ASP A 234 -0.82 8.92 12.78
CA ASP A 234 -2.10 9.39 13.32
C ASP A 234 -2.47 8.68 14.65
N HIS A 235 -2.20 7.37 14.77
CA HIS A 235 -2.39 6.63 16.02
C HIS A 235 -1.45 7.11 17.13
N GLU A 236 -0.16 7.24 16.85
CA GLU A 236 0.83 7.75 17.81
C GLU A 236 0.44 9.12 18.36
N ARG A 237 -0.01 10.00 17.47
CA ARG A 237 -0.48 11.35 17.85
C ARG A 237 -1.75 11.30 18.70
N ARG A 238 -2.73 10.46 18.33
CA ARG A 238 -3.94 10.26 19.14
C ARG A 238 -3.59 9.77 20.55
N MET A 239 -2.69 8.79 20.65
CA MET A 239 -2.26 8.27 21.95
C MET A 239 -1.62 9.35 22.83
N ALA A 240 -0.82 10.24 22.23
CA ALA A 240 -0.14 11.31 22.94
C ALA A 240 -1.06 12.50 23.31
N THR A 241 -2.25 12.63 22.72
CA THR A 241 -3.15 13.76 22.92
C THR A 241 -4.23 13.43 23.96
N PRO A 242 -4.21 14.01 25.18
CA PRO A 242 -5.11 13.65 26.29
C PRO A 242 -6.60 13.85 25.98
N PHE A 243 -6.97 14.92 25.29
CA PHE A 243 -8.36 15.26 24.97
C PHE A 243 -8.95 14.46 23.78
N ILE A 244 -8.16 13.61 23.13
CA ILE A 244 -8.69 12.61 22.21
C ILE A 244 -9.07 11.37 22.99
N VAL A 245 -10.35 11.01 22.99
CA VAL A 245 -10.92 9.96 23.86
C VAL A 245 -11.44 8.74 23.10
N GLY A 246 -11.30 8.75 21.78
CA GLY A 246 -11.67 7.65 20.89
C GLY A 246 -11.60 8.10 19.45
N TYR A 247 -12.07 7.25 18.55
CA TYR A 247 -12.23 7.59 17.13
C TYR A 247 -13.28 6.73 16.46
N GLU A 248 -13.81 7.21 15.34
CA GLU A 248 -14.77 6.48 14.51
C GLU A 248 -14.11 6.08 13.18
N VAL A 249 -14.12 4.80 12.86
CA VAL A 249 -13.73 4.29 11.54
C VAL A 249 -14.93 4.40 10.60
N ARG A 250 -14.79 5.18 9.55
CA ARG A 250 -15.78 5.33 8.49
C ARG A 250 -15.33 4.69 7.19
N ARG A 251 -16.29 4.21 6.45
CA ARG A 251 -16.04 3.66 5.13
C ARG A 251 -15.83 4.80 4.12
N SER A 252 -14.88 4.59 3.20
CA SER A 252 -14.72 5.48 2.05
C SER A 252 -15.90 5.36 1.08
N ASN A 253 -16.10 6.40 0.25
CA ASN A 253 -17.11 6.41 -0.83
C ASN A 253 -16.71 5.49 -2.02
N ASN A 254 -15.90 4.46 -1.79
CA ASN A 254 -15.57 3.48 -2.81
C ASN A 254 -16.84 2.70 -3.18
N PRO A 255 -17.25 2.66 -4.47
CA PRO A 255 -18.46 1.99 -4.91
C PRO A 255 -18.40 0.46 -4.76
N TYR A 256 -17.20 -0.10 -4.60
CA TYR A 256 -17.05 -1.54 -4.47
C TYR A 256 -17.40 -2.01 -3.05
N PRO A 257 -18.26 -3.03 -2.91
CA PRO A 257 -18.58 -3.60 -1.60
C PRO A 257 -17.33 -4.20 -0.94
N CYS A 258 -17.27 -4.08 0.38
CA CYS A 258 -16.19 -4.67 1.16
C CYS A 258 -16.74 -5.14 2.51
N ASP A 259 -17.06 -6.43 2.61
CA ASP A 259 -17.72 -7.03 3.77
C ASP A 259 -16.97 -6.77 5.08
N ILE A 260 -15.62 -6.86 5.06
CA ILE A 260 -14.82 -6.59 6.24
C ILE A 260 -14.90 -5.12 6.67
N CYS A 261 -14.84 -4.17 5.71
CA CYS A 261 -14.93 -2.75 6.03
C CYS A 261 -16.33 -2.36 6.50
N ASP A 262 -17.36 -2.97 5.94
CA ASP A 262 -18.76 -2.74 6.34
C ASP A 262 -19.05 -3.30 7.73
N ALA A 263 -18.50 -4.46 8.06
CA ALA A 263 -18.64 -5.06 9.38
C ALA A 263 -17.85 -4.31 10.46
N MET A 264 -16.67 -3.81 10.10
CA MET A 264 -15.72 -3.24 11.06
C MET A 264 -15.72 -1.71 11.12
N LYS A 265 -16.72 -1.02 10.57
CA LYS A 265 -16.93 0.42 10.78
C LYS A 265 -17.50 0.68 12.17
N GLY A 266 -17.25 1.87 12.72
CA GLY A 266 -17.83 2.29 14.00
C GLY A 266 -16.81 2.93 14.93
N ARG A 267 -17.21 3.15 16.19
CA ARG A 267 -16.41 3.82 17.20
C ARG A 267 -15.49 2.83 17.92
N TYR A 268 -14.25 3.26 18.11
CA TYR A 268 -13.18 2.44 18.69
C TYR A 268 -12.52 3.14 19.87
N PRO A 269 -12.08 2.36 20.87
CA PRO A 269 -11.23 2.89 21.93
C PRO A 269 -9.96 3.50 21.36
N LYS A 270 -9.46 4.55 21.99
CA LYS A 270 -8.23 5.26 21.63
C LYS A 270 -7.03 4.30 21.47
N SER A 271 -6.96 3.26 22.30
CA SER A 271 -5.89 2.27 22.33
C SER A 271 -5.92 1.27 21.16
N TYR A 272 -7.05 1.11 20.46
CA TYR A 272 -7.12 0.18 19.34
C TYR A 272 -6.29 0.68 18.17
N ILE A 273 -5.38 -0.15 17.65
CA ILE A 273 -4.49 0.21 16.55
C ILE A 273 -5.16 -0.05 15.21
N PHE A 274 -5.61 1.01 14.55
CA PHE A 274 -6.17 0.95 13.21
C PHE A 274 -5.12 1.28 12.15
N ARG A 275 -4.42 0.27 11.64
CA ARG A 275 -3.52 0.44 10.48
C ARG A 275 -4.25 0.25 9.16
N SER A 276 -5.13 -0.76 9.09
CA SER A 276 -5.89 -1.12 7.89
C SER A 276 -6.75 -2.35 8.19
N GLN A 277 -7.88 -2.51 7.57
CA GLN A 277 -8.65 -3.77 7.63
C GLN A 277 -8.07 -4.82 6.67
N HIS A 278 -7.57 -4.37 5.53
CA HIS A 278 -6.96 -5.19 4.48
C HIS A 278 -6.00 -4.32 3.63
N PRO A 279 -5.11 -4.90 2.83
CA PRO A 279 -4.28 -4.14 1.90
C PRO A 279 -5.13 -3.23 0.99
N GLN A 280 -4.65 -2.02 0.72
CA GLN A 280 -5.34 -0.98 -0.06
C GLN A 280 -6.68 -0.49 0.55
N CYS A 281 -6.91 -0.69 1.85
CA CYS A 281 -8.10 -0.19 2.53
C CYS A 281 -8.15 1.34 2.49
N ARG A 282 -9.28 1.91 2.05
CA ARG A 282 -9.52 3.36 1.95
C ARG A 282 -10.42 3.92 3.06
N CYS A 283 -10.77 3.13 4.07
CA CYS A 283 -11.50 3.60 5.23
C CYS A 283 -10.71 4.68 5.97
N TYR A 284 -11.39 5.64 6.57
CA TYR A 284 -10.78 6.76 7.27
C TYR A 284 -11.26 6.85 8.72
N VAL A 285 -10.60 7.70 9.47
CA VAL A 285 -10.84 7.88 10.89
C VAL A 285 -11.32 9.31 11.14
N ILE A 286 -12.33 9.45 11.98
CA ILE A 286 -12.77 10.70 12.55
C ILE A 286 -12.48 10.68 14.05
N THR A 287 -11.80 11.70 14.52
CA THR A 287 -11.38 11.85 15.91
C THR A 287 -12.58 12.12 16.81
N ILE A 288 -12.64 11.49 17.98
CA ILE A 288 -13.62 11.76 19.04
C ILE A 288 -12.91 12.51 20.15
N LEU A 289 -13.39 13.71 20.42
CA LEU A 289 -12.84 14.62 21.44
C LEU A 289 -13.65 14.52 22.74
N ALA A 290 -13.00 14.81 23.84
CA ALA A 290 -13.67 15.16 25.11
C ALA A 290 -14.58 16.38 24.88
N THR A 291 -15.52 16.62 25.79
CA THR A 291 -16.38 17.80 25.70
C THR A 291 -15.58 19.09 25.94
N PRO A 292 -16.05 20.24 25.41
CA PRO A 292 -15.36 21.53 25.65
C PRO A 292 -15.13 21.80 27.14
N ASP A 293 -16.12 21.56 27.99
CA ASP A 293 -16.03 21.79 29.43
C ASP A 293 -14.99 20.89 30.11
N GLU A 294 -14.89 19.63 29.68
CA GLU A 294 -13.88 18.68 30.18
C GLU A 294 -12.47 19.08 29.75
N ILE A 295 -12.31 19.59 28.53
CA ILE A 295 -11.04 20.12 28.02
C ILE A 295 -10.64 21.38 28.78
N GLU A 296 -11.58 22.30 28.99
CA GLU A 296 -11.32 23.52 29.76
C GLU A 296 -10.92 23.23 31.20
N ASN A 297 -11.63 22.30 31.87
CA ASN A 297 -11.28 21.85 33.21
C ASN A 297 -9.88 21.22 33.25
N TRP A 298 -9.51 20.42 32.25
CA TRP A 298 -8.19 19.84 32.14
C TRP A 298 -7.10 20.88 31.98
N ILE A 299 -7.32 21.92 31.14
CA ILE A 299 -6.38 23.03 30.95
C ILE A 299 -6.21 23.78 32.26
N ASN A 300 -7.32 24.10 32.97
CA ASN A 300 -7.31 24.84 34.22
C ASN A 300 -6.69 24.06 35.41
N SER A 301 -6.67 22.74 35.33
CA SER A 301 -6.05 21.86 36.35
C SER A 301 -4.54 21.65 36.15
N GLY A 302 -3.92 22.31 35.15
CA GLY A 302 -2.48 22.24 34.92
C GLY A 302 -2.04 21.26 33.85
N VAL A 303 -2.96 20.82 32.98
CA VAL A 303 -2.70 19.94 31.80
C VAL A 303 -2.08 18.57 32.14
N ASP A 304 -2.27 18.11 33.36
CA ASP A 304 -1.71 16.84 33.83
C ASP A 304 -2.70 15.67 33.69
N GLY A 305 -2.18 14.54 33.20
CA GLY A 305 -2.87 13.24 33.16
C GLY A 305 -3.95 13.09 32.07
N PRO A 306 -4.61 11.93 32.03
CA PRO A 306 -5.67 11.64 31.07
C PRO A 306 -6.97 12.34 31.44
N ILE A 307 -7.71 12.79 30.42
CA ILE A 307 -9.06 13.33 30.60
C ILE A 307 -10.04 12.17 30.75
N LYS A 308 -10.89 12.22 31.78
CA LYS A 308 -12.10 11.38 31.85
C LYS A 308 -13.21 12.11 31.12
N SER A 309 -13.82 11.45 30.15
CA SER A 309 -14.81 12.08 29.29
C SER A 309 -16.08 11.22 29.15
N VAL A 310 -17.23 11.89 29.10
CA VAL A 310 -18.50 11.24 28.77
C VAL A 310 -18.53 10.72 27.33
N ASN A 311 -17.65 11.27 26.47
CA ASN A 311 -17.48 10.83 25.09
C ASN A 311 -16.49 9.65 24.94
N GLU A 312 -15.86 9.19 26.03
CA GLU A 312 -14.86 8.14 25.96
C GLU A 312 -15.42 6.85 25.36
N VAL A 313 -14.71 6.33 24.37
CA VAL A 313 -15.07 5.05 23.75
C VAL A 313 -14.30 3.94 24.44
N THR A 314 -14.98 3.14 25.24
CA THR A 314 -14.39 2.05 26.02
C THR A 314 -14.58 0.67 25.41
N GLN A 315 -15.47 0.54 24.40
CA GLN A 315 -15.81 -0.75 23.81
C GLN A 315 -15.62 -0.77 22.30
N MET A 316 -15.31 -1.97 21.80
CA MET A 316 -15.25 -2.23 20.36
C MET A 316 -16.65 -2.19 19.75
N PRO A 317 -16.78 -1.77 18.48
CA PRO A 317 -18.06 -1.76 17.76
C PRO A 317 -18.69 -3.15 17.73
N GLN A 318 -20.02 -3.20 17.75
CA GLN A 318 -20.76 -4.47 17.71
C GLN A 318 -20.43 -5.27 16.43
N GLY A 319 -20.37 -4.62 15.28
CA GLY A 319 -20.03 -5.28 14.02
C GLY A 319 -18.61 -5.91 14.04
N TRP A 320 -17.64 -5.28 14.73
CA TRP A 320 -16.32 -5.86 14.94
C TRP A 320 -16.41 -7.14 15.79
N LYS A 321 -17.14 -7.11 16.92
CA LYS A 321 -17.33 -8.28 17.80
C LYS A 321 -17.95 -9.46 17.04
N GLU A 322 -18.98 -9.19 16.25
CA GLU A 322 -19.67 -10.20 15.44
C GLU A 322 -18.77 -10.76 14.32
N TYR A 323 -18.02 -9.88 13.63
CA TYR A 323 -17.08 -10.31 12.61
C TYR A 323 -15.99 -11.22 13.16
N VAL A 324 -15.39 -10.86 14.29
CA VAL A 324 -14.37 -11.68 14.98
C VAL A 324 -14.96 -13.02 15.40
N LYS A 325 -16.14 -13.04 16.02
CA LYS A 325 -16.83 -14.27 16.42
C LYS A 325 -17.09 -15.18 15.21
N LYS A 326 -17.64 -14.65 14.13
CA LYS A 326 -17.94 -15.39 12.88
C LYS A 326 -16.69 -15.97 12.22
N ASN A 327 -15.57 -15.23 12.24
CA ASN A 327 -14.34 -15.61 11.54
C ASN A 327 -13.27 -16.22 12.46
N ARG A 328 -13.57 -16.51 13.71
CA ARG A 328 -12.58 -16.95 14.73
C ARG A 328 -11.69 -18.08 14.23
N GLN A 329 -12.28 -19.14 13.69
CA GLN A 329 -11.55 -20.32 13.21
C GLN A 329 -10.60 -19.98 12.04
N ARG A 330 -11.04 -19.10 11.14
CA ARG A 330 -10.22 -18.62 10.01
C ARG A 330 -9.05 -17.77 10.49
N ILE A 331 -9.29 -16.92 11.48
CA ILE A 331 -8.27 -16.05 12.09
C ILE A 331 -7.19 -16.89 12.76
N LEU A 332 -7.58 -17.87 13.57
CA LEU A 332 -6.66 -18.75 14.30
C LEU A 332 -5.82 -19.65 13.37
N LYS A 333 -6.38 -20.08 12.23
CA LYS A 333 -5.69 -20.93 11.24
C LYS A 333 -4.84 -20.14 10.26
N ALA A 334 -4.89 -18.80 10.27
CA ALA A 334 -4.15 -17.98 9.32
C ALA A 334 -2.64 -18.05 9.62
N LYS A 335 -1.83 -18.47 8.62
CA LYS A 335 -0.36 -18.45 8.72
C LYS A 335 0.18 -17.04 8.96
N GLU A 336 -0.46 -16.05 8.31
CA GLU A 336 -0.19 -14.63 8.52
C GLU A 336 -1.51 -13.96 8.93
N PRO A 337 -1.71 -13.70 10.23
CA PRO A 337 -2.92 -13.05 10.68
C PRO A 337 -3.02 -11.61 10.14
N PRO A 338 -4.24 -11.11 9.89
CA PRO A 338 -4.46 -9.74 9.45
C PRO A 338 -3.82 -8.71 10.38
N TYR A 339 -3.48 -7.53 9.87
CA TYR A 339 -2.83 -6.46 10.64
C TYR A 339 -3.56 -6.15 11.94
N TRP A 340 -4.89 -5.96 11.86
CA TRP A 340 -5.71 -5.64 13.02
C TRP A 340 -5.74 -6.75 14.07
N VAL A 341 -5.46 -8.01 13.70
CA VAL A 341 -5.29 -9.11 14.66
C VAL A 341 -3.95 -9.01 15.34
N ARG A 342 -2.86 -8.92 14.58
CA ARG A 342 -1.49 -8.87 15.13
C ARG A 342 -1.27 -7.69 16.05
N ASP A 343 -1.87 -6.55 15.72
CA ASP A 343 -1.62 -5.30 16.41
C ASP A 343 -2.45 -5.16 17.70
N ASN A 344 -3.60 -5.84 17.79
CA ASN A 344 -4.55 -5.66 18.87
C ASN A 344 -4.82 -6.90 19.74
N PHE A 345 -4.43 -8.07 19.28
CA PHE A 345 -4.48 -9.29 20.08
C PHE A 345 -3.05 -9.70 20.40
N LYS A 346 -2.57 -9.27 21.56
CA LYS A 346 -1.39 -9.88 22.17
C LYS A 346 -1.86 -11.20 22.75
N GLY A 347 -1.37 -12.33 22.22
CA GLY A 347 -1.65 -13.67 22.70
C GLY A 347 -1.25 -13.86 24.16
#